data_abb6ed94a3c175359ea89c2990455a5e
#
_entry.id   abb6ed94a3c175359ea89c2990455a5e
#
_cell.length_a   1.000
_cell.length_b   1.000
_cell.length_c   1.000
_cell.angle_alpha   90.00
_cell.angle_beta   90.00
_cell.angle_gamma   90.00
#
_symmetry.space_group_name_H-M   'P 1'
#
loop_
_entity.id
_entity.type
_entity.pdbx_description
1 polymer ?
#
loop_
_entity_poly.entity_id
_entity_poly.type
_entity_poly.pdbx_seq_one_letter_code
_entity_poly.pdbx_strand_id
1 'polypeptide(L)'
;SGPAGLSAAVYAKRALLDVAVIEKEMFSGGQIVTTDRVDNLLGFYGTNGYDLSVKFRKHADALEVPFMEGTVTDIANQDDYKEVHLEDGSVIETKAVIVATGAAHRKLGVEGEAKFAGAGVSYCATCDGAFFRNKTVAVVGGGDVALEDALYLANVCEKVYLIHRRDELRGAKVLQQRIFDAANIEFLPHTEVRKICGENMVDHIVIEDNRTEEKRDLALSGIFIAVGMQPQTALVKEVVEMENGYIRAGEDCRTNIPFLYAIGDVRTKTVRQIATAIGDGAAAVSYTHLTLPTNRE
;
A
#
# COMPACT_ATOMS: atom_id res chain seq x y z
N SER A 1 -0.79 -0.93 12.92
CA SER A 1 -0.56 0.48 13.30
C SER A 1 -0.05 1.36 12.14
N GLY A 2 -0.49 1.08 10.92
CA GLY A 2 -0.36 2.00 9.78
C GLY A 2 -1.29 3.23 9.91
N PRO A 3 -1.27 4.18 8.95
CA PRO A 3 -2.06 5.42 9.00
C PRO A 3 -3.56 5.20 9.25
N ALA A 4 -4.14 4.16 8.64
CA ALA A 4 -5.55 3.83 8.82
C ALA A 4 -5.86 3.40 10.26
N GLY A 5 -5.10 2.44 10.80
CA GLY A 5 -5.29 1.93 12.15
C GLY A 5 -5.03 2.98 13.23
N LEU A 6 -3.98 3.80 13.07
CA LEU A 6 -3.70 4.91 13.99
C LEU A 6 -4.81 5.96 13.96
N SER A 7 -5.34 6.30 12.77
CA SER A 7 -6.49 7.20 12.65
C SER A 7 -7.71 6.64 13.36
N ALA A 8 -8.06 5.36 13.11
CA ALA A 8 -9.17 4.71 13.80
C ALA A 8 -9.01 4.74 15.33
N ALA A 9 -7.82 4.44 15.85
CA ALA A 9 -7.53 4.46 17.27
C ALA A 9 -7.72 5.86 17.89
N VAL A 10 -7.23 6.91 17.22
CA VAL A 10 -7.43 8.31 17.63
C VAL A 10 -8.92 8.65 17.70
N TYR A 11 -9.70 8.31 16.67
CA TYR A 11 -11.14 8.57 16.65
C TYR A 11 -11.88 7.77 17.73
N ALA A 12 -11.51 6.50 17.95
CA ALA A 12 -12.12 5.64 18.98
C ALA A 12 -11.90 6.22 20.39
N LYS A 13 -10.68 6.64 20.73
CA LYS A 13 -10.39 7.26 22.01
C LYS A 13 -11.14 8.58 22.20
N ARG A 14 -11.24 9.39 21.15
CA ARG A 14 -12.03 10.62 21.18
C ARG A 14 -13.52 10.39 21.35
N ALA A 15 -14.02 9.24 20.88
CA ALA A 15 -15.40 8.79 21.09
C ALA A 15 -15.59 8.06 22.43
N LEU A 16 -14.58 8.03 23.30
CA LEU A 16 -14.57 7.35 24.61
C LEU A 16 -14.83 5.83 24.51
N LEU A 17 -14.45 5.23 23.38
CA LEU A 17 -14.51 3.78 23.21
C LEU A 17 -13.29 3.13 23.87
N ASP A 18 -13.50 1.95 24.44
CA ASP A 18 -12.41 1.07 24.85
C ASP A 18 -11.79 0.44 23.61
N VAL A 19 -10.52 0.74 23.35
CA VAL A 19 -9.82 0.37 22.13
C VAL A 19 -8.38 0.00 22.42
N ALA A 20 -7.87 -1.03 21.74
CA ALA A 20 -6.44 -1.36 21.67
C ALA A 20 -6.00 -1.57 20.23
N VAL A 21 -4.75 -1.29 19.94
CA VAL A 21 -4.10 -1.58 18.66
C VAL A 21 -3.14 -2.74 18.83
N ILE A 22 -3.32 -3.80 18.04
CA ILE A 22 -2.40 -4.93 17.99
C ILE A 22 -1.49 -4.75 16.78
N GLU A 23 -0.18 -4.80 16.99
CA GLU A 23 0.83 -4.64 15.95
C GLU A 23 1.94 -5.65 16.15
N LYS A 24 2.34 -6.32 15.07
CA LYS A 24 3.44 -7.29 15.07
C LYS A 24 4.81 -6.64 14.88
N GLU A 25 4.85 -5.48 14.24
CA GLU A 25 6.08 -4.77 13.94
C GLU A 25 6.47 -3.85 15.12
N MET A 26 7.77 -3.76 15.38
CA MET A 26 8.31 -2.90 16.45
C MET A 26 7.96 -1.42 16.26
N PHE A 27 7.81 -0.97 15.01
CA PHE A 27 7.52 0.42 14.67
C PHE A 27 6.14 0.57 14.05
N SER A 28 5.42 1.58 14.51
CA SER A 28 4.17 2.01 13.86
C SER A 28 4.45 2.74 12.55
N GLY A 29 3.46 2.71 11.61
CA GLY A 29 3.52 3.43 10.35
C GLY A 29 3.23 2.55 9.13
N GLY A 30 3.42 1.24 9.25
CA GLY A 30 3.20 0.31 8.14
C GLY A 30 4.08 0.65 6.94
N GLN A 31 3.52 0.66 5.73
CA GLN A 31 4.29 0.88 4.50
C GLN A 31 4.98 2.25 4.42
N ILE A 32 4.49 3.28 5.11
CA ILE A 32 5.07 4.62 4.99
C ILE A 32 6.45 4.74 5.63
N VAL A 33 6.81 3.86 6.56
CA VAL A 33 8.10 3.91 7.30
C VAL A 33 9.29 3.93 6.34
N THR A 34 9.20 3.23 5.21
CA THR A 34 10.28 3.12 4.22
C THR A 34 10.21 4.19 3.12
N THR A 35 9.25 5.12 3.20
CA THR A 35 9.13 6.22 2.23
C THR A 35 10.17 7.28 2.53
N ASP A 36 11.05 7.57 1.57
CA ASP A 36 12.11 8.56 1.75
C ASP A 36 11.55 9.97 1.95
N ARG A 37 10.53 10.34 1.17
CA ARG A 37 9.91 11.66 1.23
C ARG A 37 8.42 11.63 0.94
N VAL A 38 7.65 12.37 1.73
CA VAL A 38 6.21 12.54 1.60
C VAL A 38 5.89 13.98 1.21
N ASP A 39 5.41 14.19 -0.02
CA ASP A 39 5.05 15.51 -0.57
C ASP A 39 3.56 15.67 -0.84
N ASN A 40 2.78 14.59 -0.72
CA ASN A 40 1.36 14.52 -1.09
C ASN A 40 0.41 14.39 0.11
N LEU A 41 0.89 14.62 1.33
CA LEU A 41 0.04 14.70 2.52
C LEU A 41 -0.03 16.14 2.99
N LEU A 42 -1.24 16.72 2.94
CA LEU A 42 -1.47 18.11 3.35
C LEU A 42 -0.99 18.34 4.79
N GLY A 43 -0.18 19.39 4.98
CA GLY A 43 0.43 19.76 6.26
C GLY A 43 1.78 19.09 6.56
N PHE A 44 2.25 18.15 5.73
CA PHE A 44 3.49 17.39 5.95
C PHE A 44 4.42 17.38 4.72
N TYR A 45 4.54 18.50 4.06
CA TYR A 45 5.42 18.64 2.90
C TYR A 45 6.89 18.40 3.27
N GLY A 46 7.55 17.51 2.51
CA GLY A 46 8.99 17.25 2.62
C GLY A 46 9.43 16.45 3.84
N THR A 47 8.50 15.83 4.59
CA THR A 47 8.85 14.92 5.68
C THR A 47 9.17 13.54 5.12
N ASN A 48 10.02 12.75 5.80
CA ASN A 48 10.18 11.33 5.47
C ASN A 48 9.11 10.49 6.18
N GLY A 49 8.91 9.27 5.69
CA GLY A 49 7.86 8.38 6.21
C GLY A 49 8.10 7.93 7.64
N TYR A 50 9.36 7.76 8.06
CA TYR A 50 9.70 7.40 9.44
C TYR A 50 9.29 8.53 10.41
N ASP A 51 9.71 9.76 10.15
CA ASP A 51 9.36 10.92 11.01
C ASP A 51 7.84 11.18 11.03
N LEU A 52 7.17 10.95 9.90
CA LEU A 52 5.71 11.02 9.82
C LEU A 52 5.05 9.94 10.68
N SER A 53 5.56 8.72 10.62
CA SER A 53 5.08 7.59 11.44
C SER A 53 5.24 7.86 12.94
N VAL A 54 6.38 8.42 13.33
CA VAL A 54 6.63 8.86 14.73
C VAL A 54 5.62 9.92 15.17
N LYS A 55 5.29 10.90 14.30
CA LYS A 55 4.28 11.93 14.62
C LYS A 55 2.88 11.33 14.78
N PHE A 56 2.50 10.40 13.90
CA PHE A 56 1.22 9.71 14.00
C PHE A 56 1.13 8.86 15.27
N ARG A 57 2.19 8.13 15.59
CA ARG A 57 2.26 7.33 16.82
C ARG A 57 2.16 8.22 18.06
N LYS A 58 2.91 9.31 18.13
CA LYS A 58 2.85 10.29 19.24
C LYS A 58 1.45 10.87 19.45
N HIS A 59 0.68 11.07 18.37
CA HIS A 59 -0.70 11.53 18.50
C HIS A 59 -1.58 10.48 19.20
N ALA A 60 -1.43 9.19 18.83
CA ALA A 60 -2.15 8.12 19.50
C ALA A 60 -1.72 7.94 20.96
N ASP A 61 -0.40 8.02 21.23
CA ASP A 61 0.14 7.95 22.60
C ASP A 61 -0.37 9.08 23.49
N ALA A 62 -0.49 10.32 22.95
CA ALA A 62 -1.05 11.47 23.68
C ALA A 62 -2.53 11.31 24.08
N LEU A 63 -3.24 10.41 23.42
CA LEU A 63 -4.61 10.02 23.77
C LEU A 63 -4.66 8.71 24.58
N GLU A 64 -3.50 8.24 25.03
CA GLU A 64 -3.39 7.01 25.83
C GLU A 64 -4.00 5.78 25.12
N VAL A 65 -3.78 5.66 23.79
CA VAL A 65 -4.18 4.46 23.04
C VAL A 65 -3.31 3.28 23.51
N PRO A 66 -3.88 2.18 24.01
CA PRO A 66 -3.13 0.98 24.32
C PRO A 66 -2.59 0.31 23.05
N PHE A 67 -1.31 -0.03 23.04
CA PHE A 67 -0.67 -0.83 21.99
C PHE A 67 -0.22 -2.16 22.59
N MET A 68 -0.57 -3.23 21.89
CA MET A 68 -0.19 -4.59 22.20
C MET A 68 0.72 -5.11 21.10
N GLU A 69 1.93 -5.53 21.46
CA GLU A 69 2.81 -6.23 20.53
C GLU A 69 2.31 -7.67 20.37
N GLY A 70 2.10 -8.11 19.14
CA GLY A 70 1.65 -9.46 18.86
C GLY A 70 1.24 -9.68 17.42
N THR A 71 1.34 -10.93 16.99
CA THR A 71 0.88 -11.39 15.67
C THR A 71 -0.49 -12.00 15.81
N VAL A 72 -1.51 -11.39 15.20
CA VAL A 72 -2.83 -11.99 15.10
C VAL A 72 -2.78 -13.13 14.09
N THR A 73 -3.26 -14.30 14.47
CA THR A 73 -3.27 -15.50 13.63
C THR A 73 -4.66 -15.82 13.08
N ASP A 74 -5.72 -15.44 13.82
CA ASP A 74 -7.10 -15.70 13.41
C ASP A 74 -8.07 -14.71 14.06
N ILE A 75 -9.24 -14.52 13.43
CA ILE A 75 -10.37 -13.75 13.97
C ILE A 75 -11.61 -14.62 13.86
N ALA A 76 -12.08 -15.14 14.99
CA ALA A 76 -13.29 -15.92 15.06
C ALA A 76 -14.51 -15.01 15.30
N ASN A 77 -15.58 -15.28 14.56
CA ASN A 77 -16.85 -14.55 14.69
C ASN A 77 -17.80 -15.36 15.59
N GLN A 78 -18.07 -14.84 16.78
CA GLN A 78 -19.09 -15.35 17.68
C GLN A 78 -20.40 -14.54 17.53
N ASP A 79 -21.49 -15.01 18.09
CA ASP A 79 -22.80 -14.36 17.92
C ASP A 79 -22.82 -12.92 18.45
N ASP A 80 -22.28 -12.68 19.65
CA ASP A 80 -22.32 -11.39 20.34
C ASP A 80 -20.97 -10.67 20.42
N TYR A 81 -19.88 -11.34 20.06
CA TYR A 81 -18.52 -10.81 20.16
C TYR A 81 -17.60 -11.43 19.11
N LYS A 82 -16.36 -10.97 19.08
CA LYS A 82 -15.28 -11.51 18.26
C LYS A 82 -14.14 -11.99 19.14
N GLU A 83 -13.48 -13.06 18.75
CA GLU A 83 -12.24 -13.54 19.35
C GLU A 83 -11.07 -13.23 18.42
N VAL A 84 -10.08 -12.53 18.94
CA VAL A 84 -8.83 -12.26 18.24
C VAL A 84 -7.76 -13.16 18.83
N HIS A 85 -7.30 -14.13 18.06
CA HIS A 85 -6.29 -15.10 18.46
C HIS A 85 -4.90 -14.61 18.11
N LEU A 86 -3.95 -14.69 19.05
CA LEU A 86 -2.57 -14.31 18.87
C LEU A 86 -1.65 -15.54 18.76
N GLU A 87 -0.48 -15.34 18.17
CA GLU A 87 0.52 -16.40 17.97
C GLU A 87 1.05 -17.00 19.28
N ASP A 88 1.06 -16.23 20.36
CA ASP A 88 1.44 -16.69 21.71
C ASP A 88 0.37 -17.55 22.41
N GLY A 89 -0.77 -17.78 21.75
CA GLY A 89 -1.91 -18.54 22.25
C GLY A 89 -2.90 -17.70 23.07
N SER A 90 -2.67 -16.42 23.26
CA SER A 90 -3.64 -15.54 23.92
C SER A 90 -4.85 -15.25 23.02
N VAL A 91 -6.02 -15.03 23.65
CA VAL A 91 -7.27 -14.70 22.97
C VAL A 91 -7.85 -13.43 23.59
N ILE A 92 -8.24 -12.50 22.75
CA ILE A 92 -8.85 -11.23 23.13
C ILE A 92 -10.30 -11.22 22.67
N GLU A 93 -11.23 -11.10 23.60
CA GLU A 93 -12.64 -10.90 23.30
C GLU A 93 -12.95 -9.43 23.10
N THR A 94 -13.69 -9.12 22.04
CA THR A 94 -14.07 -7.74 21.72
C THR A 94 -15.42 -7.67 21.01
N LYS A 95 -16.13 -6.55 21.14
CA LYS A 95 -17.40 -6.31 20.43
C LYS A 95 -17.20 -6.03 18.94
N ALA A 96 -16.09 -5.40 18.57
CA ALA A 96 -15.82 -5.03 17.19
C ALA A 96 -14.34 -5.16 16.84
N VAL A 97 -14.06 -5.50 15.59
CA VAL A 97 -12.70 -5.55 15.05
C VAL A 97 -12.60 -4.66 13.83
N ILE A 98 -11.52 -3.91 13.76
CA ILE A 98 -11.15 -3.11 12.59
C ILE A 98 -9.88 -3.71 11.98
N VAL A 99 -10.00 -4.29 10.80
CA VAL A 99 -8.87 -4.86 10.03
C VAL A 99 -8.17 -3.73 9.29
N ALA A 100 -6.94 -3.41 9.71
CA ALA A 100 -6.11 -2.33 9.17
C ALA A 100 -4.74 -2.87 8.70
N THR A 101 -4.70 -4.09 8.20
CA THR A 101 -3.48 -4.83 7.85
C THR A 101 -2.80 -4.34 6.57
N GLY A 102 -3.48 -3.48 5.81
CA GLY A 102 -2.93 -2.85 4.61
C GLY A 102 -2.72 -3.82 3.44
N ALA A 103 -1.85 -3.40 2.52
CA ALA A 103 -1.43 -4.19 1.37
C ALA A 103 0.08 -4.03 1.18
N ALA A 104 0.74 -4.97 0.54
CA ALA A 104 2.15 -4.89 0.19
C ALA A 104 2.31 -4.85 -1.33
N HIS A 105 3.29 -4.10 -1.81
CA HIS A 105 3.66 -4.16 -3.23
C HIS A 105 4.25 -5.53 -3.56
N ARG A 106 3.83 -6.09 -4.68
CA ARG A 106 4.48 -7.27 -5.22
C ARG A 106 5.87 -6.89 -5.70
N LYS A 107 6.85 -7.69 -5.28
CA LYS A 107 8.23 -7.52 -5.70
C LYS A 107 8.47 -8.26 -7.01
N LEU A 108 9.47 -7.82 -7.77
CA LEU A 108 9.99 -8.57 -8.91
C LEU A 108 10.79 -9.80 -8.45
N GLY A 109 11.42 -9.70 -7.27
CA GLY A 109 12.27 -10.76 -6.72
C GLY A 109 13.64 -10.85 -7.40
N VAL A 110 14.12 -9.75 -8.00
CA VAL A 110 15.38 -9.71 -8.73
C VAL A 110 16.52 -9.16 -7.86
N GLU A 111 17.76 -9.54 -8.20
CA GLU A 111 18.94 -9.00 -7.53
C GLU A 111 19.00 -7.48 -7.66
N GLY A 112 19.29 -6.79 -6.56
CA GLY A 112 19.37 -5.34 -6.48
C GLY A 112 18.07 -4.65 -6.06
N GLU A 113 16.89 -5.28 -6.21
CA GLU A 113 15.61 -4.66 -5.86
C GLU A 113 15.58 -4.17 -4.41
N ALA A 114 15.95 -5.02 -3.46
CA ALA A 114 15.96 -4.66 -2.04
C ALA A 114 17.09 -3.68 -1.70
N LYS A 115 18.26 -3.82 -2.34
CA LYS A 115 19.42 -2.94 -2.12
C LYS A 115 19.12 -1.49 -2.49
N PHE A 116 18.41 -1.28 -3.59
CA PHE A 116 18.14 0.04 -4.14
C PHE A 116 16.72 0.56 -3.84
N ALA A 117 15.99 -0.07 -2.91
CA ALA A 117 14.70 0.46 -2.43
C ALA A 117 14.90 1.86 -1.84
N GLY A 118 14.20 2.88 -2.38
CA GLY A 118 14.42 4.30 -2.05
C GLY A 118 15.66 4.94 -2.70
N ALA A 119 16.56 4.15 -3.27
CA ALA A 119 17.77 4.64 -3.97
C ALA A 119 17.69 4.41 -5.49
N GLY A 120 16.50 4.60 -6.07
CA GLY A 120 16.22 4.41 -7.49
C GLY A 120 15.19 3.32 -7.79
N VAL A 121 14.88 2.42 -6.86
CA VAL A 121 13.73 1.51 -6.95
C VAL A 121 12.56 2.12 -6.19
N SER A 122 11.41 2.28 -6.87
CA SER A 122 10.16 2.79 -6.30
C SER A 122 8.98 1.90 -6.67
N TYR A 123 7.91 2.00 -5.87
CA TYR A 123 6.63 1.32 -6.10
C TYR A 123 5.47 2.32 -6.24
N CYS A 124 5.76 3.64 -6.28
CA CYS A 124 4.75 4.69 -6.34
C CYS A 124 5.25 5.85 -7.22
N ALA A 125 4.77 5.94 -8.45
CA ALA A 125 5.16 7.00 -9.38
C ALA A 125 4.73 8.39 -8.89
N THR A 126 3.53 8.52 -8.33
CA THR A 126 3.01 9.79 -7.80
C THR A 126 3.71 10.25 -6.52
N CYS A 127 4.36 9.33 -5.80
CA CYS A 127 5.14 9.66 -4.60
C CYS A 127 6.54 10.16 -4.99
N ASP A 128 7.24 9.41 -5.83
CA ASP A 128 8.68 9.54 -6.05
C ASP A 128 9.05 10.13 -7.42
N GLY A 129 8.09 10.22 -8.35
CA GLY A 129 8.37 10.63 -9.73
C GLY A 129 9.05 12.00 -9.85
N ALA A 130 8.78 12.93 -8.95
CA ALA A 130 9.38 14.26 -8.93
C ALA A 130 10.93 14.24 -8.79
N PHE A 131 11.50 13.20 -8.12
CA PHE A 131 12.96 13.04 -7.96
C PHE A 131 13.67 12.65 -9.27
N PHE A 132 12.90 12.17 -10.24
CA PHE A 132 13.38 11.72 -11.53
C PHE A 132 13.10 12.72 -12.66
N ARG A 133 12.84 13.99 -12.31
CA ARG A 133 12.64 15.07 -13.30
C ARG A 133 13.81 15.13 -14.28
N ASN A 134 13.47 15.13 -15.59
CA ASN A 134 14.43 15.16 -16.70
C ASN A 134 15.44 14.00 -16.71
N LYS A 135 15.08 12.87 -16.11
CA LYS A 135 15.88 11.64 -16.13
C LYS A 135 15.17 10.55 -16.93
N THR A 136 15.92 9.52 -17.30
CA THR A 136 15.39 8.29 -17.89
C THR A 136 15.00 7.33 -16.79
N VAL A 137 13.80 6.76 -16.88
CA VAL A 137 13.27 5.79 -15.91
C VAL A 137 12.61 4.60 -16.60
N ALA A 138 12.38 3.53 -15.86
CA ALA A 138 11.55 2.42 -16.32
C ALA A 138 10.32 2.23 -15.44
N VAL A 139 9.22 1.77 -16.03
CA VAL A 139 8.04 1.23 -15.33
C VAL A 139 7.90 -0.23 -15.71
N VAL A 140 7.78 -1.10 -14.71
CA VAL A 140 7.60 -2.55 -14.93
C VAL A 140 6.17 -2.93 -14.61
N GLY A 141 5.43 -3.36 -15.61
CA GLY A 141 4.03 -3.76 -15.46
C GLY A 141 3.27 -3.69 -16.78
N GLY A 142 1.97 -3.96 -16.76
CA GLY A 142 1.14 -3.95 -17.96
C GLY A 142 -0.35 -3.83 -17.66
N GLY A 143 -0.73 -3.58 -16.41
CA GLY A 143 -2.10 -3.25 -15.98
C GLY A 143 -2.31 -1.74 -15.87
N ASP A 144 -3.54 -1.32 -15.50
CA ASP A 144 -3.91 0.11 -15.42
C ASP A 144 -2.91 0.94 -14.62
N VAL A 145 -2.53 0.49 -13.43
CA VAL A 145 -1.56 1.19 -12.57
C VAL A 145 -0.23 1.44 -13.28
N ALA A 146 0.31 0.43 -13.99
CA ALA A 146 1.57 0.60 -14.71
C ALA A 146 1.46 1.61 -15.87
N LEU A 147 0.30 1.63 -16.56
CA LEU A 147 0.06 2.57 -17.66
C LEU A 147 -0.14 3.99 -17.12
N GLU A 148 -0.89 4.16 -16.03
CA GLU A 148 -1.08 5.44 -15.36
C GLU A 148 0.25 5.98 -14.82
N ASP A 149 1.06 5.14 -14.16
CA ASP A 149 2.39 5.49 -13.68
C ASP A 149 3.31 5.92 -14.82
N ALA A 150 3.33 5.19 -15.94
CA ALA A 150 4.14 5.54 -17.10
C ALA A 150 3.71 6.88 -17.72
N LEU A 151 2.42 7.12 -17.84
CA LEU A 151 1.87 8.40 -18.34
C LEU A 151 2.17 9.56 -17.38
N TYR A 152 2.06 9.33 -16.07
CA TYR A 152 2.44 10.33 -15.08
C TYR A 152 3.93 10.69 -15.19
N LEU A 153 4.80 9.67 -15.21
CA LEU A 153 6.24 9.85 -15.32
C LEU A 153 6.66 10.50 -16.66
N ALA A 154 5.94 10.24 -17.73
CA ALA A 154 6.20 10.90 -19.03
C ALA A 154 6.03 12.43 -18.99
N ASN A 155 5.21 12.96 -18.08
CA ASN A 155 5.09 14.41 -17.89
C ASN A 155 6.23 15.02 -17.05
N VAL A 156 7.04 14.20 -16.40
CA VAL A 156 8.07 14.64 -15.45
C VAL A 156 9.47 14.27 -15.92
N CYS A 157 9.61 13.08 -16.50
CA CYS A 157 10.88 12.48 -16.90
C CYS A 157 11.20 12.78 -18.36
N GLU A 158 12.48 12.70 -18.72
CA GLU A 158 12.94 12.83 -20.10
C GLU A 158 12.47 11.65 -20.96
N LYS A 159 12.61 10.43 -20.43
CA LYS A 159 12.24 9.19 -21.12
C LYS A 159 11.70 8.15 -20.12
N VAL A 160 10.70 7.41 -20.55
CA VAL A 160 10.11 6.29 -19.80
C VAL A 160 10.17 5.03 -20.64
N TYR A 161 10.76 3.96 -20.09
CA TYR A 161 10.66 2.62 -20.65
C TYR A 161 9.50 1.90 -19.95
N LEU A 162 8.48 1.47 -20.71
CA LEU A 162 7.42 0.59 -20.19
C LEU A 162 7.78 -0.86 -20.50
N ILE A 163 8.17 -1.61 -19.47
CA ILE A 163 8.66 -2.98 -19.59
C ILE A 163 7.54 -3.95 -19.25
N HIS A 164 7.22 -4.85 -20.18
CA HIS A 164 6.22 -5.89 -19.95
C HIS A 164 6.63 -7.24 -20.51
N ARG A 165 6.38 -8.31 -19.74
CA ARG A 165 6.76 -9.68 -20.11
C ARG A 165 5.93 -10.32 -21.22
N ARG A 166 4.84 -9.68 -21.66
CA ARG A 166 3.95 -10.13 -22.73
C ARG A 166 3.95 -9.11 -23.86
N ASP A 167 3.38 -9.51 -25.00
CA ASP A 167 3.16 -8.65 -26.15
C ASP A 167 2.02 -7.66 -25.94
N GLU A 168 0.99 -8.06 -25.20
CA GLU A 168 -0.21 -7.25 -24.97
C GLU A 168 -0.26 -6.68 -23.55
N LEU A 169 -0.54 -5.38 -23.48
CA LEU A 169 -0.89 -4.69 -22.25
C LEU A 169 -2.31 -5.07 -21.81
N ARG A 170 -2.52 -5.17 -20.50
CA ARG A 170 -3.81 -5.58 -19.91
C ARG A 170 -4.65 -4.40 -19.42
N GLY A 171 -4.07 -3.22 -19.34
CA GLY A 171 -4.76 -2.02 -18.93
C GLY A 171 -5.83 -1.57 -19.94
N ALA A 172 -6.68 -0.62 -19.57
CA ALA A 172 -7.76 -0.08 -20.38
C ALA A 172 -7.24 0.42 -21.74
N LYS A 173 -7.99 0.17 -22.82
CA LYS A 173 -7.57 0.54 -24.18
C LYS A 173 -7.30 2.04 -24.35
N VAL A 174 -8.02 2.89 -23.63
CA VAL A 174 -7.78 4.35 -23.65
C VAL A 174 -6.41 4.71 -23.06
N LEU A 175 -5.95 4.00 -22.04
CA LEU A 175 -4.61 4.20 -21.47
C LEU A 175 -3.54 3.67 -22.43
N GLN A 176 -3.76 2.50 -23.04
CA GLN A 176 -2.86 1.93 -24.04
C GLN A 176 -2.64 2.91 -25.21
N GLN A 177 -3.73 3.50 -25.73
CA GLN A 177 -3.62 4.48 -26.82
C GLN A 177 -2.76 5.67 -26.40
N ARG A 178 -2.96 6.22 -25.22
CA ARG A 178 -2.15 7.32 -24.69
C ARG A 178 -0.68 6.95 -24.52
N ILE A 179 -0.36 5.71 -24.13
CA ILE A 179 1.02 5.20 -24.05
C ILE A 179 1.68 5.24 -25.43
N PHE A 180 0.99 4.73 -26.46
CA PHE A 180 1.53 4.67 -27.82
C PHE A 180 1.62 6.05 -28.51
N ASP A 181 0.78 7.01 -28.10
CA ASP A 181 0.81 8.38 -28.59
C ASP A 181 1.88 9.25 -27.90
N ALA A 182 2.40 8.82 -26.77
CA ALA A 182 3.40 9.57 -26.01
C ALA A 182 4.81 9.44 -26.62
N ALA A 183 5.38 10.57 -27.05
CA ALA A 183 6.67 10.59 -27.77
C ALA A 183 7.88 10.14 -26.94
N ASN A 184 7.79 10.23 -25.60
CA ASN A 184 8.87 9.88 -24.69
C ASN A 184 8.62 8.58 -23.88
N ILE A 185 7.61 7.80 -24.27
CA ILE A 185 7.41 6.44 -23.73
C ILE A 185 7.85 5.42 -24.79
N GLU A 186 8.74 4.52 -24.42
CA GLU A 186 9.14 3.38 -25.24
C GLU A 186 8.61 2.09 -24.62
N PHE A 187 7.70 1.40 -25.32
CA PHE A 187 7.17 0.12 -24.88
C PHE A 187 8.13 -1.01 -25.26
N LEU A 188 8.53 -1.80 -24.26
CA LEU A 188 9.40 -2.97 -24.41
C LEU A 188 8.58 -4.24 -24.08
N PRO A 189 7.91 -4.84 -25.08
CA PRO A 189 7.19 -6.11 -24.91
C PRO A 189 8.18 -7.26 -24.75
N HIS A 190 7.66 -8.41 -24.30
CA HIS A 190 8.43 -9.65 -24.10
C HIS A 190 9.70 -9.47 -23.26
N THR A 191 9.74 -8.43 -22.43
CA THR A 191 10.94 -8.02 -21.71
C THR A 191 10.75 -8.21 -20.21
N GLU A 192 11.73 -8.82 -19.57
CA GLU A 192 11.79 -8.99 -18.12
C GLU A 192 13.05 -8.33 -17.55
N VAL A 193 12.92 -7.74 -16.37
CA VAL A 193 14.08 -7.26 -15.60
C VAL A 193 14.70 -8.44 -14.89
N ARG A 194 16.01 -8.64 -15.06
CA ARG A 194 16.78 -9.72 -14.42
C ARG A 194 17.63 -9.22 -13.25
N LYS A 195 18.09 -7.99 -13.32
CA LYS A 195 18.94 -7.41 -12.28
C LYS A 195 18.81 -5.88 -12.27
N ILE A 196 18.91 -5.29 -11.10
CA ILE A 196 18.99 -3.84 -10.89
C ILE A 196 20.38 -3.53 -10.38
N CYS A 197 21.06 -2.60 -11.02
CA CYS A 197 22.46 -2.33 -10.83
C CYS A 197 22.72 -0.86 -10.47
N GLY A 198 23.88 -0.63 -9.85
CA GLY A 198 24.35 0.67 -9.44
C GLY A 198 25.36 0.56 -8.29
N GLU A 199 25.96 1.66 -7.94
CA GLU A 199 26.83 1.74 -6.76
C GLU A 199 26.04 2.18 -5.52
N ASN A 200 25.65 3.44 -5.42
CA ASN A 200 24.83 4.01 -4.34
C ASN A 200 23.38 4.20 -4.73
N MET A 201 23.11 4.41 -6.01
CA MET A 201 21.80 4.54 -6.62
C MET A 201 21.72 3.69 -7.88
N VAL A 202 20.52 3.45 -8.38
CA VAL A 202 20.33 2.78 -9.66
C VAL A 202 20.94 3.61 -10.78
N ASP A 203 21.75 2.97 -11.64
CA ASP A 203 22.35 3.56 -12.84
C ASP A 203 22.02 2.78 -14.12
N HIS A 204 21.70 1.47 -14.00
CA HIS A 204 21.19 0.64 -15.08
C HIS A 204 20.42 -0.57 -14.56
N ILE A 205 19.72 -1.23 -15.45
CA ILE A 205 19.10 -2.53 -15.23
C ILE A 205 19.54 -3.50 -16.33
N VAL A 206 19.62 -4.79 -15.97
CA VAL A 206 19.76 -5.87 -16.96
C VAL A 206 18.38 -6.35 -17.35
N ILE A 207 18.03 -6.24 -18.62
CA ILE A 207 16.79 -6.75 -19.19
C ILE A 207 17.06 -7.93 -20.11
N GLU A 208 16.03 -8.80 -20.26
CA GLU A 208 16.08 -9.98 -21.11
C GLU A 208 14.81 -10.07 -21.96
N ASP A 209 14.96 -10.27 -23.27
CA ASP A 209 13.83 -10.71 -24.11
C ASP A 209 13.54 -12.18 -23.83
N ASN A 210 12.35 -12.46 -23.30
CA ASN A 210 11.97 -13.80 -22.82
C ASN A 210 11.65 -14.80 -23.94
N ARG A 211 11.77 -14.41 -25.21
CA ARG A 211 11.63 -15.28 -26.38
C ARG A 211 13.00 -15.74 -26.91
N THR A 212 14.00 -14.84 -26.83
CA THR A 212 15.34 -15.09 -27.39
C THR A 212 16.38 -15.34 -26.32
N GLU A 213 16.05 -15.06 -25.04
CA GLU A 213 16.95 -15.08 -23.88
C GLU A 213 18.11 -14.08 -24.00
N GLU A 214 18.04 -13.15 -24.96
CA GLU A 214 19.03 -12.12 -25.14
C GLU A 214 18.96 -11.11 -24.01
N LYS A 215 20.13 -10.86 -23.40
CA LYS A 215 20.28 -9.89 -22.31
C LYS A 215 20.99 -8.64 -22.79
N ARG A 216 20.56 -7.49 -22.26
CA ARG A 216 21.24 -6.22 -22.48
C ARG A 216 21.08 -5.30 -21.28
N ASP A 217 22.03 -4.41 -21.13
CA ASP A 217 21.96 -3.34 -20.16
C ASP A 217 21.11 -2.19 -20.70
N LEU A 218 20.32 -1.59 -19.80
CA LEU A 218 19.49 -0.43 -20.08
C LEU A 218 19.81 0.65 -19.04
N ALA A 219 20.53 1.69 -19.48
CA ALA A 219 20.90 2.81 -18.64
C ALA A 219 19.69 3.64 -18.23
N LEU A 220 19.51 3.89 -16.94
CA LEU A 220 18.42 4.68 -16.36
C LEU A 220 18.73 5.08 -14.91
N SER A 221 18.01 6.07 -14.40
CA SER A 221 18.22 6.58 -13.04
C SER A 221 17.22 6.04 -12.02
N GLY A 222 16.16 5.35 -12.47
CA GLY A 222 15.16 4.79 -11.58
C GLY A 222 14.23 3.80 -12.25
N ILE A 223 13.67 2.90 -11.45
CA ILE A 223 12.74 1.86 -11.87
C ILE A 223 11.52 1.86 -10.95
N PHE A 224 10.34 1.93 -11.54
CA PHE A 224 9.05 1.89 -10.86
C PHE A 224 8.39 0.53 -11.07
N ILE A 225 8.12 -0.18 -9.98
CA ILE A 225 7.63 -1.56 -10.01
C ILE A 225 6.12 -1.55 -9.78
N ALA A 226 5.36 -1.73 -10.87
CA ALA A 226 3.89 -1.71 -10.90
C ALA A 226 3.30 -3.07 -11.31
N VAL A 227 3.77 -4.15 -10.66
CA VAL A 227 3.35 -5.54 -10.94
C VAL A 227 2.19 -6.01 -10.06
N GLY A 228 1.58 -5.09 -9.34
CA GLY A 228 0.40 -5.26 -8.51
C GLY A 228 0.65 -5.14 -7.02
N MET A 229 -0.46 -5.11 -6.28
CA MET A 229 -0.51 -5.10 -4.83
C MET A 229 -0.97 -6.46 -4.31
N GLN A 230 -0.57 -6.80 -3.11
CA GLN A 230 -1.06 -7.96 -2.37
C GLN A 230 -1.66 -7.50 -1.05
N PRO A 231 -2.99 -7.42 -0.95
CA PRO A 231 -3.64 -7.06 0.30
C PRO A 231 -3.39 -8.13 1.37
N GLN A 232 -3.21 -7.69 2.60
CA GLN A 232 -2.91 -8.56 3.75
C GLN A 232 -4.23 -9.04 4.37
N THR A 233 -4.90 -9.99 3.69
CA THR A 233 -6.24 -10.47 4.02
C THR A 233 -6.28 -11.85 4.66
N ALA A 234 -5.13 -12.46 4.91
CA ALA A 234 -5.04 -13.86 5.37
C ALA A 234 -5.88 -14.16 6.61
N LEU A 235 -5.99 -13.19 7.54
CA LEU A 235 -6.73 -13.32 8.80
C LEU A 235 -8.25 -13.50 8.63
N VAL A 236 -8.82 -13.01 7.53
CA VAL A 236 -10.29 -12.90 7.39
C VAL A 236 -10.82 -13.40 6.05
N LYS A 237 -9.94 -13.88 5.15
CA LYS A 237 -10.31 -14.25 3.78
C LYS A 237 -11.37 -15.37 3.68
N GLU A 238 -11.48 -16.22 4.72
CA GLU A 238 -12.44 -17.33 4.76
C GLU A 238 -13.81 -16.91 5.34
N VAL A 239 -13.89 -15.73 5.96
CA VAL A 239 -15.09 -15.26 6.68
C VAL A 239 -15.74 -14.02 6.07
N VAL A 240 -15.01 -13.22 5.30
CA VAL A 240 -15.53 -12.00 4.69
C VAL A 240 -15.65 -12.10 3.18
N GLU A 241 -16.56 -11.33 2.59
CA GLU A 241 -16.65 -11.19 1.14
C GLU A 241 -15.40 -10.51 0.59
N MET A 242 -14.85 -11.12 -0.47
CA MET A 242 -13.64 -10.67 -1.14
C MET A 242 -13.94 -10.21 -2.57
N GLU A 243 -13.22 -9.20 -3.02
CA GLU A 243 -13.24 -8.74 -4.41
C GLU A 243 -11.81 -8.47 -4.89
N ASN A 244 -11.36 -9.19 -5.93
CA ASN A 244 -10.00 -9.10 -6.48
C ASN A 244 -8.88 -9.29 -5.42
N GLY A 245 -9.14 -10.08 -4.37
CA GLY A 245 -8.22 -10.33 -3.27
C GLY A 245 -8.26 -9.31 -2.14
N TYR A 246 -9.04 -8.24 -2.27
CA TYR A 246 -9.30 -7.23 -1.23
C TYR A 246 -10.56 -7.56 -0.44
N ILE A 247 -10.64 -7.12 0.80
CA ILE A 247 -11.88 -7.18 1.59
C ILE A 247 -12.91 -6.24 0.94
N ARG A 248 -14.09 -6.76 0.64
CA ARG A 248 -15.18 -5.95 0.11
C ARG A 248 -15.76 -5.07 1.21
N ALA A 249 -15.53 -3.76 1.12
CA ALA A 249 -16.08 -2.77 2.04
C ALA A 249 -16.23 -1.43 1.30
N GLY A 250 -17.36 -0.76 1.54
CA GLY A 250 -17.68 0.54 0.95
C GLY A 250 -17.05 1.72 1.70
N GLU A 251 -17.58 2.91 1.46
CA GLU A 251 -17.17 4.17 2.11
C GLU A 251 -17.38 4.16 3.62
N ASP A 252 -18.34 3.36 4.12
CA ASP A 252 -18.61 3.13 5.54
C ASP A 252 -17.66 2.11 6.18
N CYS A 253 -16.75 1.54 5.40
CA CYS A 253 -15.77 0.55 5.81
C CYS A 253 -16.35 -0.75 6.40
N ARG A 254 -17.66 -1.01 6.24
CA ARG A 254 -18.32 -2.22 6.72
C ARG A 254 -18.02 -3.40 5.82
N THR A 255 -17.81 -4.56 6.44
CA THR A 255 -17.82 -5.85 5.74
C THR A 255 -19.21 -6.47 5.76
N ASN A 256 -19.38 -7.64 5.16
CA ASN A 256 -20.60 -8.45 5.28
C ASN A 256 -20.80 -9.04 6.69
N ILE A 257 -19.79 -8.98 7.57
CA ILE A 257 -19.87 -9.47 8.94
C ILE A 257 -20.16 -8.29 9.88
N PRO A 258 -21.23 -8.35 10.69
CA PRO A 258 -21.52 -7.31 11.67
C PRO A 258 -20.35 -7.05 12.63
N PHE A 259 -20.05 -5.77 12.88
CA PHE A 259 -18.96 -5.33 13.77
C PHE A 259 -17.55 -5.75 13.34
N LEU A 260 -17.37 -6.18 12.10
CA LEU A 260 -16.08 -6.37 11.47
C LEU A 260 -15.92 -5.34 10.34
N TYR A 261 -14.93 -4.48 10.47
CA TYR A 261 -14.66 -3.39 9.55
C TYR A 261 -13.31 -3.60 8.86
N ALA A 262 -13.15 -3.06 7.65
CA ALA A 262 -11.89 -3.06 6.92
C ALA A 262 -11.53 -1.64 6.47
N ILE A 263 -10.31 -1.19 6.77
CA ILE A 263 -9.85 0.17 6.51
C ILE A 263 -8.48 0.21 5.84
N GLY A 264 -8.20 1.27 5.12
CA GLY A 264 -6.94 1.44 4.40
C GLY A 264 -6.84 0.53 3.18
N ASP A 265 -5.62 0.13 2.87
CA ASP A 265 -5.31 -0.53 1.59
C ASP A 265 -5.72 -2.00 1.53
N VAL A 266 -6.18 -2.59 2.62
CA VAL A 266 -6.66 -3.97 2.67
C VAL A 266 -8.04 -4.15 2.03
N ARG A 267 -8.85 -3.07 1.92
CA ARG A 267 -10.19 -3.09 1.37
C ARG A 267 -10.26 -2.65 -0.10
N THR A 268 -11.42 -2.90 -0.72
CA THR A 268 -11.74 -2.38 -2.05
C THR A 268 -11.79 -0.86 -2.04
N LYS A 269 -10.97 -0.22 -2.87
CA LYS A 269 -10.95 1.23 -3.09
C LYS A 269 -10.15 1.57 -4.35
N THR A 270 -10.46 2.72 -4.94
CA THR A 270 -9.79 3.19 -6.15
C THR A 270 -8.42 3.81 -5.86
N VAL A 271 -8.34 4.65 -4.82
CA VAL A 271 -7.13 5.42 -4.48
C VAL A 271 -6.54 4.92 -3.17
N ARG A 272 -5.26 4.56 -3.18
CA ARG A 272 -4.48 4.10 -2.04
C ARG A 272 -3.39 5.12 -1.73
N GLN A 273 -3.67 5.99 -0.77
CA GLN A 273 -2.79 7.07 -0.31
C GLN A 273 -2.89 7.20 1.21
N ILE A 274 -1.90 7.86 1.84
CA ILE A 274 -1.91 8.13 3.28
C ILE A 274 -3.20 8.85 3.68
N ALA A 275 -3.59 9.89 2.92
CA ALA A 275 -4.79 10.68 3.18
C ALA A 275 -6.07 9.83 3.15
N THR A 276 -6.22 8.93 2.16
CA THR A 276 -7.40 8.06 2.06
C THR A 276 -7.42 6.97 3.13
N ALA A 277 -6.25 6.50 3.58
CA ALA A 277 -6.13 5.56 4.69
C ALA A 277 -6.55 6.22 6.02
N ILE A 278 -6.11 7.47 6.28
CA ILE A 278 -6.54 8.26 7.43
C ILE A 278 -8.06 8.48 7.41
N GLY A 279 -8.62 8.83 6.25
CA GLY A 279 -10.07 9.02 6.07
C GLY A 279 -10.89 7.78 6.41
N ASP A 280 -10.45 6.59 5.97
CA ASP A 280 -11.10 5.32 6.30
C ASP A 280 -11.14 5.08 7.82
N GLY A 281 -10.05 5.37 8.54
CA GLY A 281 -10.02 5.24 10.00
C GLY A 281 -11.05 6.12 10.70
N ALA A 282 -11.23 7.35 10.23
CA ALA A 282 -12.25 8.25 10.73
C ALA A 282 -13.67 7.74 10.42
N ALA A 283 -13.91 7.30 9.18
CA ALA A 283 -15.21 6.80 8.73
C ALA A 283 -15.66 5.58 9.53
N ALA A 284 -14.82 4.55 9.62
CA ALA A 284 -15.14 3.29 10.31
C ALA A 284 -15.57 3.53 11.76
N VAL A 285 -14.85 4.37 12.49
CA VAL A 285 -15.18 4.64 13.91
C VAL A 285 -16.44 5.46 14.04
N SER A 286 -16.68 6.43 13.16
CA SER A 286 -17.91 7.23 13.18
C SER A 286 -19.15 6.34 13.01
N TYR A 287 -19.10 5.38 12.10
CA TYR A 287 -20.19 4.39 11.92
C TYR A 287 -20.26 3.39 13.09
N THR A 288 -19.12 2.93 13.63
CA THR A 288 -19.09 2.03 14.77
C THR A 288 -19.74 2.68 16.00
N HIS A 289 -19.39 3.92 16.30
CA HIS A 289 -19.96 4.65 17.44
C HIS A 289 -21.47 4.81 17.35
N LEU A 290 -22.02 5.00 16.14
CA LEU A 290 -23.46 5.13 15.91
C LEU A 290 -24.24 3.80 16.02
N THR A 291 -23.55 2.66 15.87
CA THR A 291 -24.18 1.34 15.76
C THR A 291 -23.94 0.41 16.95
N LEU A 292 -22.90 0.65 17.76
CA LEU A 292 -22.71 -0.10 19.00
C LEU A 292 -23.81 0.29 20.00
N PRO A 293 -24.44 -0.68 20.71
CA PRO A 293 -25.35 -0.39 21.80
C PRO A 293 -24.60 0.46 22.82
N THR A 294 -24.98 1.71 22.95
CA THR A 294 -24.50 2.54 24.05
C THR A 294 -25.22 2.07 25.29
N ASN A 295 -24.49 1.46 26.24
CA ASN A 295 -24.98 1.33 27.60
C ASN A 295 -25.08 2.75 28.19
N ARG A 296 -26.15 3.46 27.82
CA ARG A 296 -26.62 4.63 28.55
C ARG A 296 -27.78 4.14 29.43
N GLU A 297 -27.47 3.68 30.60
CA GLU A 297 -28.34 3.81 31.77
C GLU A 297 -27.77 4.89 32.67
#